data_4886e08bda7a51099be106c614096ae9
#
_entry.id   4886e08bda7a51099be106c614096ae9
#
_cell.length_a   1.000
_cell.length_b   1.000
_cell.length_c   1.000
_cell.angle_alpha   90.00
_cell.angle_beta   90.00
_cell.angle_gamma   90.00
#
_symmetry.space_group_name_H-M   'P 1'
#
loop_
_entity.id
_entity.type
_entity.pdbx_description
1 polymer ?
#
loop_
_entity_poly.entity_id
_entity_poly.type
_entity_poly.pdbx_seq_one_letter_code
_entity_poly.pdbx_strand_id
1 'polypeptide(L)'
;MNKVLPVFLCSLYLFCTPTSSYAVSPDIVGELKTIDNNLTVNISVTDVTELDKVIKSGIEKEIVFTIELIRVWKFWPDEFIVSKKINNIVRYDNLRNQYWGSSFDGVTLTEKKFDDFVSMKDWIFNVRAVNLANAKGLEPANYYIRIVVESKSIEQLPIMGLLTHLVPEVDMTMAKESQHFFVGEIK
;
A
#
# COMPACT_ATOMS: atom_id res chain seq x y z
N MET A 1 33.76 -1.59 72.58
CA MET A 1 34.56 -1.47 71.36
C MET A 1 33.78 -2.24 70.23
N ASN A 2 32.83 -1.60 69.59
CA ASN A 2 32.06 -2.25 68.53
C ASN A 2 32.45 -1.60 67.20
N LYS A 3 33.07 -2.37 66.32
CA LYS A 3 33.35 -1.97 64.95
C LYS A 3 32.17 -2.23 64.08
N VAL A 4 31.52 -1.17 63.61
CA VAL A 4 30.46 -1.22 62.63
C VAL A 4 31.09 -1.38 61.25
N LEU A 5 30.76 -2.47 60.54
CA LEU A 5 31.16 -2.76 59.17
C LEU A 5 30.21 -2.05 58.22
N PRO A 6 30.66 -1.17 57.32
CA PRO A 6 29.76 -0.58 56.33
C PRO A 6 29.48 -1.59 55.24
N VAL A 7 28.21 -1.97 55.11
CA VAL A 7 27.70 -2.74 53.99
C VAL A 7 27.68 -1.84 52.76
N PHE A 8 28.59 -2.10 51.79
CA PHE A 8 28.59 -1.47 50.48
C PHE A 8 27.46 -2.08 49.66
N LEU A 9 26.30 -1.41 49.65
CA LEU A 9 25.21 -1.75 48.77
C LEU A 9 25.56 -1.25 47.36
N CYS A 10 26.20 -2.10 46.55
CA CYS A 10 26.45 -1.83 45.14
C CYS A 10 25.11 -1.88 44.39
N SER A 11 24.46 -0.73 44.28
CA SER A 11 23.26 -0.55 43.47
C SER A 11 23.66 -0.65 41.99
N LEU A 12 23.52 -1.85 41.43
CA LEU A 12 23.67 -2.09 40.02
C LEU A 12 22.41 -1.55 39.31
N TYR A 13 22.42 -0.26 39.00
CA TYR A 13 21.45 0.30 38.06
C TYR A 13 21.73 -0.26 36.69
N LEU A 14 21.03 -1.37 36.34
CA LEU A 14 20.87 -1.79 34.96
C LEU A 14 20.13 -0.63 34.24
N PHE A 15 20.86 0.18 33.51
CA PHE A 15 20.29 1.08 32.52
C PHE A 15 19.69 0.22 31.40
N CYS A 16 18.48 -0.25 31.63
CA CYS A 16 17.61 -0.77 30.57
C CYS A 16 17.16 0.46 29.77
N THR A 17 17.99 0.92 28.82
CA THR A 17 17.57 1.89 27.84
C THR A 17 16.53 1.18 26.97
N PRO A 18 15.26 1.61 26.94
CA PRO A 18 14.33 1.07 25.99
C PRO A 18 14.85 1.47 24.59
N THR A 19 15.42 0.52 23.87
CA THR A 19 15.61 0.67 22.44
C THR A 19 14.23 0.74 21.83
N SER A 20 13.75 1.96 21.59
CA SER A 20 12.55 2.18 20.80
C SER A 20 12.85 1.68 19.40
N SER A 21 12.54 0.42 19.16
CA SER A 21 12.46 -0.12 17.81
C SER A 21 11.29 0.59 17.13
N TYR A 22 11.58 1.62 16.35
CA TYR A 22 10.59 2.19 15.45
C TYR A 22 10.28 1.11 14.42
N ALA A 23 9.16 0.45 14.59
CA ALA A 23 8.60 -0.36 13.52
C ALA A 23 8.30 0.60 12.37
N VAL A 24 9.10 0.52 11.30
CA VAL A 24 8.84 1.27 10.07
C VAL A 24 7.58 0.68 9.49
N SER A 25 6.49 1.42 9.55
CA SER A 25 5.22 1.01 8.96
C SER A 25 5.17 1.46 7.50
N PRO A 26 4.60 0.65 6.60
CA PRO A 26 4.37 1.07 5.22
C PRO A 26 3.62 2.39 5.14
N ASP A 27 4.00 3.27 4.20
CA ASP A 27 3.32 4.55 3.93
C ASP A 27 3.00 4.69 2.44
N ILE A 28 1.93 5.43 2.15
CA ILE A 28 1.48 5.75 0.80
C ILE A 28 1.95 7.16 0.46
N VAL A 29 2.67 7.31 -0.66
CA VAL A 29 2.98 8.60 -1.26
C VAL A 29 2.16 8.74 -2.52
N GLY A 30 1.22 9.70 -2.54
CA GLY A 30 0.38 10.02 -3.68
C GLY A 30 0.73 11.39 -4.26
N GLU A 31 0.88 11.49 -5.58
CA GLU A 31 1.10 12.73 -6.30
C GLU A 31 0.01 12.91 -7.35
N LEU A 32 -0.75 14.03 -7.26
CA LEU A 32 -1.75 14.41 -8.25
C LEU A 32 -1.15 15.39 -9.26
N LYS A 33 -1.38 15.13 -10.55
CA LYS A 33 -1.01 16.01 -11.66
C LYS A 33 -2.20 16.23 -12.58
N THR A 34 -2.28 17.42 -13.17
CA THR A 34 -3.21 17.68 -14.26
C THR A 34 -2.42 17.74 -15.56
N ILE A 35 -2.66 16.79 -16.47
CA ILE A 35 -1.99 16.68 -17.77
C ILE A 35 -3.08 16.66 -18.84
N ASP A 36 -3.06 17.62 -19.77
CA ASP A 36 -4.06 17.74 -20.86
C ASP A 36 -5.52 17.67 -20.38
N ASN A 37 -5.81 18.37 -19.28
CA ASN A 37 -7.08 18.35 -18.56
C ASN A 37 -7.46 17.01 -17.92
N ASN A 38 -6.58 16.03 -17.89
CA ASN A 38 -6.80 14.78 -17.16
C ASN A 38 -6.18 14.85 -15.78
N LEU A 39 -6.95 14.47 -14.78
CA LEU A 39 -6.48 14.26 -13.41
C LEU A 39 -5.74 12.93 -13.36
N THR A 40 -4.43 12.99 -13.22
CA THR A 40 -3.54 11.83 -13.23
C THR A 40 -2.89 11.67 -11.87
N VAL A 41 -2.87 10.44 -11.35
CA VAL A 41 -2.30 10.12 -10.04
C VAL A 41 -1.11 9.18 -10.19
N ASN A 42 -0.03 9.49 -9.49
CA ASN A 42 1.08 8.57 -9.24
C ASN A 42 1.03 8.12 -7.78
N ILE A 43 1.24 6.84 -7.51
CA ILE A 43 1.21 6.25 -6.18
C ILE A 43 2.48 5.45 -5.97
N SER A 44 3.10 5.61 -4.82
CA SER A 44 4.22 4.79 -4.36
C SER A 44 3.94 4.31 -2.94
N VAL A 45 4.19 3.03 -2.68
CA VAL A 45 4.16 2.46 -1.32
C VAL A 45 5.60 2.20 -0.88
N THR A 46 5.96 2.76 0.28
CA THR A 46 7.29 2.62 0.88
C THR A 46 7.28 1.60 2.02
N ASP A 47 8.46 1.22 2.49
CA ASP A 47 8.69 0.44 3.72
C ASP A 47 8.01 -0.95 3.76
N VAL A 48 8.00 -1.64 2.61
CA VAL A 48 7.45 -3.00 2.46
C VAL A 48 8.51 -4.11 2.56
N THR A 49 9.52 -3.92 3.40
CA THR A 49 10.69 -4.82 3.50
C THR A 49 10.35 -6.23 3.96
N GLU A 50 9.37 -6.40 4.84
CA GLU A 50 8.96 -7.72 5.34
C GLU A 50 8.29 -8.58 4.25
N LEU A 51 7.79 -7.96 3.18
CA LEU A 51 7.11 -8.65 2.10
C LEU A 51 8.03 -9.64 1.35
N ASP A 52 9.32 -9.33 1.21
CA ASP A 52 10.28 -10.22 0.54
C ASP A 52 10.33 -11.60 1.18
N LYS A 53 10.37 -11.67 2.50
CA LYS A 53 10.41 -12.94 3.25
C LYS A 53 9.15 -13.75 2.98
N VAL A 54 7.99 -13.08 2.98
CA VAL A 54 6.70 -13.75 2.78
C VAL A 54 6.56 -14.28 1.36
N ILE A 55 6.94 -13.50 0.34
CA ILE A 55 6.88 -13.94 -1.06
C ILE A 55 7.85 -15.10 -1.31
N LYS A 56 9.08 -15.04 -0.77
CA LYS A 56 10.07 -16.13 -0.87
C LYS A 56 9.65 -17.42 -0.19
N SER A 57 8.75 -17.37 0.78
CA SER A 57 8.18 -18.58 1.38
C SER A 57 7.22 -19.33 0.45
N GLY A 58 6.94 -18.78 -0.74
CA GLY A 58 6.04 -19.37 -1.74
C GLY A 58 4.60 -18.87 -1.64
N ILE A 59 4.33 -17.90 -0.76
CA ILE A 59 3.00 -17.29 -0.64
C ILE A 59 2.85 -16.23 -1.74
N GLU A 60 1.82 -16.41 -2.57
CA GLU A 60 1.43 -15.43 -3.56
C GLU A 60 0.70 -14.25 -2.89
N LYS A 61 1.04 -13.02 -3.27
CA LYS A 61 0.43 -11.81 -2.71
C LYS A 61 -0.29 -11.03 -3.80
N GLU A 62 -1.53 -10.63 -3.50
CA GLU A 62 -2.29 -9.66 -4.27
C GLU A 62 -2.20 -8.30 -3.56
N ILE A 63 -1.80 -7.26 -4.28
CA ILE A 63 -1.78 -5.87 -3.83
C ILE A 63 -2.81 -5.10 -4.66
N VAL A 64 -3.82 -4.59 -4.00
CA VAL A 64 -4.93 -3.89 -4.61
C VAL A 64 -4.84 -2.41 -4.31
N PHE A 65 -4.73 -1.60 -5.35
CA PHE A 65 -4.82 -0.15 -5.28
C PHE A 65 -6.23 0.29 -5.68
N THR A 66 -6.92 0.97 -4.77
CA THR A 66 -8.20 1.62 -5.06
C THR A 66 -8.01 3.12 -4.95
N ILE A 67 -8.28 3.85 -6.03
CA ILE A 67 -8.06 5.29 -6.14
C ILE A 67 -9.41 5.93 -6.42
N GLU A 68 -9.89 6.79 -5.52
CA GLU A 68 -11.21 7.38 -5.57
C GLU A 68 -11.11 8.89 -5.66
N LEU A 69 -11.90 9.49 -6.56
CA LEU A 69 -12.12 10.93 -6.62
C LEU A 69 -13.43 11.25 -5.91
N ILE A 70 -13.37 12.15 -4.94
CA ILE A 70 -14.47 12.49 -4.07
C ILE A 70 -14.67 13.99 -4.09
N ARG A 71 -15.94 14.43 -4.28
CA ARG A 71 -16.36 15.82 -4.26
C ARG A 71 -16.76 16.22 -2.85
N VAL A 72 -16.25 17.34 -2.39
CA VAL A 72 -16.52 17.88 -1.05
C VAL A 72 -17.78 18.72 -1.05
N TRP A 73 -18.70 18.41 -0.14
CA TRP A 73 -19.91 19.19 0.12
C TRP A 73 -19.84 19.87 1.49
N LYS A 74 -20.34 21.12 1.59
CA LYS A 74 -20.33 21.86 2.87
C LYS A 74 -21.36 21.38 3.88
N PHE A 75 -22.50 20.87 3.42
CA PHE A 75 -23.66 20.55 4.26
C PHE A 75 -24.20 19.12 4.06
N TRP A 76 -23.65 18.35 3.15
CA TRP A 76 -24.02 17.00 2.80
C TRP A 76 -22.81 16.08 2.89
N PRO A 77 -23.03 14.78 3.01
CA PRO A 77 -21.93 13.82 2.86
C PRO A 77 -21.21 14.01 1.54
N ASP A 78 -19.89 13.81 1.53
CA ASP A 78 -19.07 13.89 0.35
C ASP A 78 -19.53 12.90 -0.71
N GLU A 79 -19.42 13.31 -1.97
CA GLU A 79 -19.95 12.57 -3.12
C GLU A 79 -18.84 11.80 -3.82
N PHE A 80 -19.03 10.50 -3.96
CA PHE A 80 -18.18 9.66 -4.78
C PHE A 80 -18.40 9.95 -6.27
N ILE A 81 -17.32 10.24 -7.01
CA ILE A 81 -17.37 10.57 -8.43
C ILE A 81 -16.93 9.38 -9.28
N VAL A 82 -15.72 8.87 -9.04
CA VAL A 82 -15.13 7.79 -9.82
C VAL A 82 -14.09 7.04 -9.01
N SER A 83 -13.92 5.76 -9.31
CA SER A 83 -12.83 4.94 -8.79
C SER A 83 -12.08 4.24 -9.92
N LYS A 84 -10.79 4.06 -9.69
CA LYS A 84 -9.92 3.17 -10.46
C LYS A 84 -9.33 2.13 -9.53
N LYS A 85 -9.35 0.89 -10.00
CA LYS A 85 -8.79 -0.24 -9.26
C LYS A 85 -7.68 -0.89 -10.08
N ILE A 86 -6.54 -1.14 -9.42
CA ILE A 86 -5.39 -1.81 -10.03
C ILE A 86 -5.03 -2.98 -9.13
N ASN A 87 -5.01 -4.16 -9.70
CA ASN A 87 -4.67 -5.39 -9.01
C ASN A 87 -3.28 -5.84 -9.46
N ASN A 88 -2.34 -5.88 -8.54
CA ASN A 88 -1.00 -6.39 -8.75
C ASN A 88 -0.84 -7.71 -8.01
N ILE A 89 -0.35 -8.74 -8.68
CA ILE A 89 -0.06 -10.03 -8.07
C ILE A 89 1.44 -10.28 -8.17
N VAL A 90 2.02 -10.80 -7.11
CA VAL A 90 3.43 -11.16 -7.06
C VAL A 90 3.63 -12.54 -6.41
N ARG A 91 4.53 -13.31 -7.00
CA ARG A 91 4.98 -14.62 -6.48
C ARG A 91 6.47 -14.83 -6.76
N TYR A 92 7.07 -15.74 -6.03
CA TYR A 92 8.45 -16.17 -6.23
C TYR A 92 8.50 -17.60 -6.81
N ASP A 93 9.25 -17.75 -7.90
CA ASP A 93 9.54 -19.07 -8.50
C ASP A 93 10.83 -19.59 -7.88
N ASN A 94 10.70 -20.51 -6.91
CA ASN A 94 11.82 -21.11 -6.19
C ASN A 94 12.74 -21.95 -7.09
N LEU A 95 12.23 -22.49 -8.21
CA LEU A 95 13.01 -23.32 -9.13
C LEU A 95 13.92 -22.45 -10.01
N ARG A 96 13.46 -21.29 -10.40
CA ARG A 96 14.19 -20.36 -11.28
C ARG A 96 14.83 -19.21 -10.51
N ASN A 97 14.59 -19.09 -9.21
CA ASN A 97 15.04 -17.99 -8.36
C ASN A 97 14.65 -16.61 -8.93
N GLN A 98 13.41 -16.48 -9.40
CA GLN A 98 12.89 -15.26 -10.03
C GLN A 98 11.57 -14.85 -9.42
N TYR A 99 11.31 -13.55 -9.35
CA TYR A 99 10.00 -13.01 -9.06
C TYR A 99 9.17 -12.93 -10.33
N TRP A 100 7.91 -13.24 -10.20
CA TRP A 100 6.93 -13.04 -11.26
C TRP A 100 5.87 -12.06 -10.75
N GLY A 101 5.57 -11.05 -11.57
CA GLY A 101 4.57 -10.05 -11.27
C GLY A 101 3.55 -9.94 -12.39
N SER A 102 2.29 -9.71 -12.03
CA SER A 102 1.25 -9.30 -12.95
C SER A 102 0.54 -8.05 -12.43
N SER A 103 0.08 -7.20 -13.34
CA SER A 103 -0.67 -5.98 -13.05
C SER A 103 -1.88 -5.91 -13.97
N PHE A 104 -3.07 -5.70 -13.41
CA PHE A 104 -4.32 -5.53 -14.13
C PHE A 104 -5.00 -4.22 -13.72
N ASP A 105 -5.21 -3.33 -14.68
CA ASP A 105 -5.82 -2.00 -14.48
C ASP A 105 -7.33 -1.93 -14.78
N GLY A 106 -7.95 -3.10 -14.95
CA GLY A 106 -9.35 -3.23 -15.36
C GLY A 106 -9.53 -3.41 -16.87
N VAL A 107 -8.49 -3.18 -17.68
CA VAL A 107 -8.51 -3.31 -19.15
C VAL A 107 -7.34 -4.17 -19.63
N THR A 108 -6.14 -3.86 -19.16
CA THR A 108 -4.88 -4.45 -19.64
C THR A 108 -4.26 -5.32 -18.56
N LEU A 109 -3.90 -6.54 -18.91
CA LEU A 109 -3.07 -7.41 -18.09
C LEU A 109 -1.62 -7.32 -18.58
N THR A 110 -0.71 -6.97 -17.70
CA THR A 110 0.73 -6.92 -17.97
C THR A 110 1.44 -7.89 -17.04
N GLU A 111 2.32 -8.73 -17.60
CA GLU A 111 3.12 -9.69 -16.84
C GLU A 111 4.60 -9.39 -17.01
N LYS A 112 5.37 -9.55 -15.94
CA LYS A 112 6.82 -9.30 -15.95
C LYS A 112 7.54 -10.23 -14.98
N LYS A 113 8.79 -10.60 -15.35
CA LYS A 113 9.73 -11.34 -14.51
C LYS A 113 10.85 -10.45 -14.04
N PHE A 114 11.34 -10.70 -12.84
CA PHE A 114 12.40 -9.93 -12.21
C PHE A 114 13.40 -10.87 -11.55
N ASP A 115 14.67 -10.55 -11.68
CA ASP A 115 15.75 -11.34 -11.08
C ASP A 115 16.01 -10.93 -9.62
N ASP A 116 15.56 -9.75 -9.21
CA ASP A 116 15.78 -9.21 -7.88
C ASP A 116 14.51 -8.58 -7.28
N PHE A 117 14.48 -8.54 -5.94
CA PHE A 117 13.35 -7.98 -5.18
C PHE A 117 13.16 -6.48 -5.40
N VAL A 118 14.25 -5.72 -5.57
CA VAL A 118 14.17 -4.25 -5.67
C VAL A 118 13.46 -3.85 -6.94
N SER A 119 13.83 -4.46 -8.08
CA SER A 119 13.19 -4.22 -9.38
C SER A 119 11.71 -4.65 -9.38
N MET A 120 11.39 -5.78 -8.75
CA MET A 120 10.02 -6.25 -8.59
C MET A 120 9.23 -5.29 -7.72
N LYS A 121 9.76 -4.90 -6.55
CA LYS A 121 9.15 -3.96 -5.63
C LYS A 121 8.85 -2.63 -6.32
N ASP A 122 9.81 -2.06 -7.06
CA ASP A 122 9.61 -0.81 -7.79
C ASP A 122 8.46 -0.91 -8.77
N TRP A 123 8.32 -2.02 -9.45
CA TRP A 123 7.25 -2.21 -10.43
C TRP A 123 5.87 -2.47 -9.79
N ILE A 124 5.79 -3.27 -8.72
CA ILE A 124 4.54 -3.66 -8.05
C ILE A 124 3.95 -2.51 -7.23
N PHE A 125 4.81 -1.73 -6.54
CA PHE A 125 4.38 -0.72 -5.57
C PHE A 125 4.41 0.72 -6.11
N ASN A 126 4.85 0.93 -7.36
CA ASN A 126 4.79 2.23 -8.02
C ASN A 126 3.78 2.20 -9.17
N VAL A 127 2.59 2.63 -8.88
CA VAL A 127 1.52 2.80 -9.88
C VAL A 127 1.64 4.21 -10.46
N ARG A 128 1.81 4.31 -11.77
CA ARG A 128 2.08 5.59 -12.44
C ARG A 128 1.02 5.94 -13.47
N ALA A 129 0.77 7.23 -13.62
CA ALA A 129 -0.07 7.81 -14.66
C ALA A 129 -1.51 7.27 -14.71
N VAL A 130 -2.10 7.00 -13.53
CA VAL A 130 -3.50 6.57 -13.45
C VAL A 130 -4.39 7.75 -13.80
N ASN A 131 -5.04 7.70 -14.95
CA ASN A 131 -6.02 8.70 -15.35
C ASN A 131 -7.34 8.44 -14.62
N LEU A 132 -7.73 9.33 -13.71
CA LEU A 132 -8.97 9.23 -12.94
C LEU A 132 -10.16 9.82 -13.69
N ALA A 133 -10.04 11.06 -14.14
CA ALA A 133 -11.13 11.81 -14.75
C ALA A 133 -10.61 12.92 -15.65
N ASN A 134 -11.43 13.35 -16.61
CA ASN A 134 -11.17 14.58 -17.34
C ASN A 134 -11.76 15.77 -16.56
N ALA A 135 -10.91 16.75 -16.21
CA ALA A 135 -11.31 17.92 -15.43
C ALA A 135 -12.42 18.75 -16.09
N LYS A 136 -12.51 18.75 -17.43
CA LYS A 136 -13.59 19.43 -18.15
C LYS A 136 -14.97 18.79 -17.95
N GLY A 137 -15.00 17.52 -17.58
CA GLY A 137 -16.24 16.81 -17.29
C GLY A 137 -16.67 16.91 -15.83
N LEU A 138 -15.87 17.55 -14.98
CA LEU A 138 -16.18 17.74 -13.57
C LEU A 138 -16.87 19.08 -13.34
N GLU A 139 -17.81 19.12 -12.41
CA GLU A 139 -18.42 20.37 -11.97
C GLU A 139 -17.43 21.20 -11.16
N PRO A 140 -17.52 22.56 -11.23
CA PRO A 140 -16.70 23.45 -10.41
C PRO A 140 -16.95 23.23 -8.91
N ALA A 141 -16.00 22.57 -8.23
CA ALA A 141 -16.10 22.23 -6.80
C ALA A 141 -14.74 21.92 -6.20
N ASN A 142 -14.71 21.71 -4.89
CA ASN A 142 -13.58 21.14 -4.20
C ASN A 142 -13.64 19.61 -4.25
N TYR A 143 -12.49 18.99 -4.46
CA TYR A 143 -12.31 17.55 -4.54
C TYR A 143 -11.14 17.12 -3.69
N TYR A 144 -11.10 15.85 -3.35
CA TYR A 144 -9.91 15.16 -2.85
C TYR A 144 -9.83 13.76 -3.43
N ILE A 145 -8.63 13.18 -3.34
CA ILE A 145 -8.38 11.80 -3.76
C ILE A 145 -8.15 10.96 -2.52
N ARG A 146 -8.84 9.85 -2.43
CA ARG A 146 -8.58 8.80 -1.44
C ARG A 146 -7.90 7.63 -2.13
N ILE A 147 -6.78 7.21 -1.59
CA ILE A 147 -6.01 6.04 -2.03
C ILE A 147 -6.11 5.00 -0.94
N VAL A 148 -6.59 3.81 -1.29
CA VAL A 148 -6.61 2.64 -0.40
C VAL A 148 -5.72 1.57 -1.03
N VAL A 149 -4.81 1.01 -0.23
CA VAL A 149 -3.93 -0.09 -0.63
C VAL A 149 -4.18 -1.25 0.31
N GLU A 150 -4.56 -2.38 -0.27
CA GLU A 150 -4.78 -3.63 0.45
C GLU A 150 -3.76 -4.68 -0.02
N SER A 151 -3.20 -5.44 0.92
CA SER A 151 -2.41 -6.63 0.62
C SER A 151 -3.15 -7.86 1.11
N LYS A 152 -3.24 -8.88 0.26
CA LYS A 152 -3.94 -10.14 0.53
C LYS A 152 -3.03 -11.32 0.20
N SER A 153 -3.08 -12.35 1.04
CA SER A 153 -2.47 -13.63 0.73
C SER A 153 -3.40 -14.45 -0.16
N ILE A 154 -2.85 -14.98 -1.26
CA ILE A 154 -3.57 -15.96 -2.08
C ILE A 154 -3.06 -17.33 -1.66
N GLU A 155 -3.79 -17.98 -0.73
CA GLU A 155 -3.49 -19.36 -0.36
C GLU A 155 -4.06 -20.30 -1.43
N GLN A 156 -3.19 -21.04 -2.09
CA GLN A 156 -3.60 -22.19 -2.90
C GLN A 156 -3.91 -23.34 -1.96
N LEU A 157 -5.17 -23.50 -1.57
CA LEU A 157 -5.56 -24.69 -0.83
C LEU A 157 -5.41 -25.92 -1.71
N PRO A 158 -4.75 -26.98 -1.22
CA PRO A 158 -4.78 -28.27 -1.90
C PRO A 158 -6.23 -28.74 -1.99
N ILE A 159 -6.65 -29.08 -3.20
CA ILE A 159 -7.99 -29.51 -3.57
C ILE A 159 -8.39 -30.71 -2.73
N MET A 160 -9.12 -30.52 -1.65
CA MET A 160 -9.94 -31.50 -1.00
C MET A 160 -11.31 -30.88 -0.72
N GLY A 161 -12.17 -30.98 -1.72
CA GLY A 161 -13.61 -31.18 -1.65
C GLY A 161 -14.45 -30.51 -0.56
N LEU A 162 -14.22 -29.24 -0.20
CA LEU A 162 -15.20 -28.45 0.54
C LEU A 162 -15.27 -27.04 -0.03
N LEU A 163 -16.47 -26.65 -0.46
CA LEU A 163 -16.83 -25.29 -0.84
C LEU A 163 -16.79 -24.35 0.39
N THR A 164 -15.61 -24.11 0.92
CA THR A 164 -15.42 -22.98 1.81
C THR A 164 -15.23 -21.75 0.93
N HIS A 165 -16.12 -20.81 1.04
CA HIS A 165 -15.92 -19.45 0.54
C HIS A 165 -14.72 -18.89 1.32
N LEU A 166 -13.53 -19.05 0.75
CA LEU A 166 -12.33 -18.43 1.28
C LEU A 166 -12.49 -16.93 1.05
N VAL A 167 -12.86 -16.23 2.09
CA VAL A 167 -12.68 -14.78 2.14
C VAL A 167 -11.16 -14.59 2.22
N PRO A 168 -10.51 -14.01 1.19
CA PRO A 168 -9.08 -13.77 1.26
C PRO A 168 -8.81 -12.90 2.48
N GLU A 169 -7.97 -13.38 3.38
CA GLU A 169 -7.59 -12.62 4.55
C GLU A 169 -6.80 -11.40 4.10
N VAL A 170 -7.27 -10.21 4.50
CA VAL A 170 -6.57 -8.96 4.21
C VAL A 170 -5.47 -8.82 5.25
N ASP A 171 -4.22 -8.98 4.81
CA ASP A 171 -3.05 -8.91 5.69
C ASP A 171 -2.73 -7.47 6.12
N MET A 172 -3.02 -6.52 5.23
CA MET A 172 -2.73 -5.12 5.44
C MET A 172 -3.71 -4.24 4.67
N THR A 173 -4.19 -3.20 5.32
CA THR A 173 -4.97 -2.12 4.68
C THR A 173 -4.39 -0.79 5.09
N MET A 174 -4.11 0.05 4.10
CA MET A 174 -3.67 1.44 4.30
C MET A 174 -4.59 2.37 3.53
N ALA A 175 -4.84 3.56 4.08
CA ALA A 175 -5.60 4.59 3.39
C ALA A 175 -4.93 5.95 3.57
N LYS A 176 -4.92 6.75 2.51
CA LYS A 176 -4.40 8.11 2.51
C LYS A 176 -5.28 9.02 1.67
N GLU A 177 -5.54 10.21 2.17
CA GLU A 177 -6.27 11.25 1.45
C GLU A 177 -5.33 12.37 1.03
N SER A 178 -5.57 12.93 -0.15
CA SER A 178 -4.87 14.11 -0.63
C SER A 178 -5.37 15.36 0.09
N GLN A 179 -4.64 16.46 -0.05
CA GLN A 179 -5.20 17.77 0.24
C GLN A 179 -6.37 18.05 -0.72
N HIS A 180 -7.33 18.85 -0.25
CA HIS A 180 -8.42 19.32 -1.10
C HIS A 180 -7.88 20.25 -2.21
N PHE A 181 -8.39 20.07 -3.41
CA PHE A 181 -8.07 20.91 -4.56
C PHE A 181 -9.35 21.37 -5.27
N PHE A 182 -9.30 22.53 -5.87
CA PHE A 182 -10.42 23.09 -6.60
C PHE A 182 -10.32 22.77 -8.10
N VAL A 183 -11.38 22.24 -8.68
CA VAL A 183 -11.56 22.16 -10.12
C VAL A 183 -12.53 23.28 -10.51
N GLY A 184 -12.05 24.24 -11.31
CA GLY A 184 -12.85 25.36 -11.81
C GLY A 184 -13.28 25.16 -13.25
N GLU A 185 -14.06 26.13 -13.78
CA GLU A 185 -14.36 26.17 -15.22
C GLU A 185 -13.06 26.39 -16.01
N ILE A 186 -12.72 25.44 -16.84
CA ILE A 186 -11.62 25.58 -17.81
C ILE A 186 -12.21 26.32 -19.02
N LYS A 187 -11.93 27.66 -19.10
CA LYS A 187 -12.30 28.50 -20.24
C LYS A 187 -11.52 28.10 -21.48
#